data_c8fa11a86a72f2bb1a7e37e51835dfbc
#
_entry.id   c8fa11a86a72f2bb1a7e37e51835dfbc
#
_cell.length_a   1.000
_cell.length_b   1.000
_cell.length_c   1.000
_cell.angle_alpha   90.00
_cell.angle_beta   90.00
_cell.angle_gamma   90.00
#
_symmetry.space_group_name_H-M   'P 1'
#
loop_
_entity.id
_entity.type
_entity.pdbx_description
1 polymer ?
#
loop_
_entity_poly.entity_id
_entity_poly.type
_entity_poly.pdbx_seq_one_letter_code
_entity_poly.pdbx_strand_id
1 'polypeptide(L)'
;MITDSIQNQLKKGVLYTTFNKHTYEVAELIQQCIPNVIDSVVFCNTGSEATMRAARIARAYSNRKKIAIFSGSWHGGNELFVYDHDYYSNDYLAQHKSAGIPDDFKNNVIVLPYNHNDAFDLIRKNKHDLAMVIIEPSQGSNPRDDMLDFLKNLRNVTDDNDILLCFDEIITGFRVALGGCIEYYGVIPDIVTYGKTIGAGLPIGVVAGKSKVMAAINSNQSKIPVFLGGTFSANPLTMSTTKTLLKYLIKNRNEIYPDLNKKGDYIKKSINTFCIENNLPLRMIGIGSMLKLIFTDYPVMSRKDRDLKELKLVIF
;
A
#
# COMPACT_ATOMS: atom_id res chain seq x y z
N MET A 1 -26.97 -2.86 -4.60
CA MET A 1 -26.08 -1.73 -4.99
C MET A 1 -24.88 -2.18 -5.84
N ILE A 2 -23.88 -2.90 -5.29
CA ILE A 2 -22.74 -3.37 -6.11
C ILE A 2 -23.19 -4.40 -7.15
N THR A 3 -23.96 -5.41 -6.76
CA THR A 3 -24.54 -6.41 -7.68
C THR A 3 -25.31 -5.77 -8.82
N ASP A 4 -26.14 -4.79 -8.53
CA ASP A 4 -26.93 -4.08 -9.56
C ASP A 4 -26.04 -3.31 -10.52
N SER A 5 -24.95 -2.69 -10.01
CA SER A 5 -23.93 -2.03 -10.85
C SER A 5 -23.28 -3.00 -11.82
N ILE A 6 -22.92 -4.21 -11.33
CA ILE A 6 -22.37 -5.29 -12.16
C ILE A 6 -23.36 -5.71 -13.24
N GLN A 7 -24.60 -6.05 -12.86
CA GLN A 7 -25.64 -6.49 -13.79
C GLN A 7 -25.96 -5.45 -14.87
N ASN A 8 -26.01 -4.17 -14.47
CA ASN A 8 -26.26 -3.09 -15.41
C ASN A 8 -25.10 -2.87 -16.38
N GLN A 9 -23.86 -3.02 -15.91
CA GLN A 9 -22.68 -2.87 -16.77
C GLN A 9 -22.49 -4.05 -17.72
N LEU A 10 -22.81 -5.29 -17.29
CA LEU A 10 -22.76 -6.46 -18.16
C LEU A 10 -23.62 -6.31 -19.42
N LYS A 11 -24.78 -5.64 -19.30
CA LYS A 11 -25.67 -5.35 -20.44
C LYS A 11 -25.07 -4.36 -21.44
N LYS A 12 -24.04 -3.60 -21.04
CA LYS A 12 -23.38 -2.54 -21.85
C LYS A 12 -22.01 -2.96 -22.37
N GLY A 13 -21.53 -4.15 -21.98
CA GLY A 13 -20.20 -4.66 -22.32
C GLY A 13 -19.20 -4.47 -21.18
N VAL A 14 -18.12 -5.28 -21.23
CA VAL A 14 -17.13 -5.40 -20.15
C VAL A 14 -15.72 -5.00 -20.60
N LEU A 15 -15.49 -4.78 -21.87
CA LEU A 15 -14.21 -4.38 -22.43
C LEU A 15 -14.40 -3.32 -23.51
N TYR A 16 -13.68 -2.22 -23.36
CA TYR A 16 -13.60 -1.16 -24.36
C TYR A 16 -12.14 -0.91 -24.73
N THR A 17 -11.90 -0.50 -25.97
CA THR A 17 -10.54 -0.21 -26.47
C THR A 17 -10.04 1.20 -26.06
N THR A 18 -10.90 2.03 -25.52
CA THR A 18 -10.62 3.40 -25.08
C THR A 18 -11.13 3.65 -23.66
N PHE A 19 -10.74 4.79 -23.10
CA PHE A 19 -11.28 5.23 -21.81
C PHE A 19 -12.80 5.41 -21.89
N ASN A 20 -13.48 4.97 -20.86
CA ASN A 20 -14.92 5.11 -20.72
C ASN A 20 -15.28 6.19 -19.68
N LYS A 21 -16.54 6.63 -19.69
CA LYS A 21 -17.02 7.67 -18.76
C LYS A 21 -16.71 7.34 -17.28
N HIS A 22 -16.83 6.09 -16.88
CA HIS A 22 -16.59 5.70 -15.49
C HIS A 22 -15.13 5.89 -15.08
N THR A 23 -14.18 5.80 -16.01
CA THR A 23 -12.75 6.03 -15.73
C THR A 23 -12.51 7.44 -15.20
N TYR A 24 -13.08 8.46 -15.86
CA TYR A 24 -12.97 9.86 -15.43
C TYR A 24 -13.67 10.09 -14.09
N GLU A 25 -14.91 9.61 -13.96
CA GLU A 25 -15.69 9.76 -12.74
C GLU A 25 -15.03 9.11 -11.53
N VAL A 26 -14.36 7.95 -11.71
CA VAL A 26 -13.62 7.28 -10.63
C VAL A 26 -12.37 8.06 -10.27
N ALA A 27 -11.65 8.61 -11.24
CA ALA A 27 -10.48 9.45 -10.97
C ALA A 27 -10.86 10.68 -10.14
N GLU A 28 -11.94 11.38 -10.51
CA GLU A 28 -12.48 12.53 -9.75
C GLU A 28 -12.90 12.13 -8.33
N LEU A 29 -13.57 10.99 -8.16
CA LEU A 29 -13.98 10.50 -6.84
C LEU A 29 -12.78 10.15 -5.95
N ILE A 30 -11.70 9.58 -6.50
CA ILE A 30 -10.47 9.32 -5.76
C ILE A 30 -9.85 10.65 -5.29
N GLN A 31 -9.78 11.66 -6.17
CA GLN A 31 -9.29 12.99 -5.80
C GLN A 31 -10.14 13.65 -4.70
N GLN A 32 -11.46 13.48 -4.73
CA GLN A 32 -12.36 13.96 -3.68
C GLN A 32 -12.14 13.29 -2.32
N CYS A 33 -11.70 12.02 -2.30
CA CYS A 33 -11.41 11.32 -1.06
C CYS A 33 -10.18 11.88 -0.34
N ILE A 34 -9.22 12.43 -1.08
CA ILE A 34 -7.94 12.94 -0.56
C ILE A 34 -7.63 14.27 -1.26
N PRO A 35 -8.38 15.34 -0.93
CA PRO A 35 -8.24 16.63 -1.60
C PRO A 35 -6.85 17.23 -1.40
N ASN A 36 -6.32 17.88 -2.43
CA ASN A 36 -5.01 18.56 -2.46
C ASN A 36 -3.78 17.61 -2.34
N VAL A 37 -3.97 16.30 -2.40
CA VAL A 37 -2.88 15.31 -2.32
C VAL A 37 -2.65 14.64 -3.67
N ILE A 38 -3.72 14.34 -4.39
CA ILE A 38 -3.72 13.59 -5.65
C ILE A 38 -4.23 14.49 -6.78
N ASP A 39 -3.40 14.66 -7.82
CA ASP A 39 -3.77 15.42 -9.03
C ASP A 39 -3.92 14.51 -10.25
N SER A 40 -3.30 13.33 -10.23
CA SER A 40 -3.25 12.41 -11.36
C SER A 40 -3.47 10.97 -10.91
N VAL A 41 -4.23 10.21 -11.69
CA VAL A 41 -4.63 8.84 -11.38
C VAL A 41 -4.42 7.95 -12.61
N VAL A 42 -3.83 6.78 -12.41
CA VAL A 42 -3.64 5.74 -13.42
C VAL A 42 -4.20 4.42 -12.90
N PHE A 43 -4.97 3.75 -13.75
CA PHE A 43 -5.58 2.45 -13.42
C PHE A 43 -4.81 1.29 -14.00
N CYS A 44 -4.82 0.16 -13.29
CA CYS A 44 -4.34 -1.14 -13.70
C CYS A 44 -5.21 -2.24 -13.09
N ASN A 45 -4.79 -3.52 -13.20
CA ASN A 45 -5.67 -4.62 -12.82
C ASN A 45 -5.38 -5.19 -11.44
N THR A 46 -4.18 -4.98 -10.91
CA THR A 46 -3.75 -5.55 -9.63
C THR A 46 -2.88 -4.58 -8.84
N GLY A 47 -2.78 -4.82 -7.52
CA GLY A 47 -1.85 -4.10 -6.68
C GLY A 47 -0.39 -4.30 -7.09
N SER A 48 -0.02 -5.51 -7.57
CA SER A 48 1.34 -5.78 -8.06
C SER A 48 1.70 -4.94 -9.30
N GLU A 49 0.74 -4.73 -10.21
CA GLU A 49 0.94 -3.80 -11.33
C GLU A 49 1.05 -2.35 -10.84
N ALA A 50 0.26 -1.96 -9.85
CA ALA A 50 0.28 -0.61 -9.30
C ALA A 50 1.65 -0.28 -8.69
N THR A 51 2.16 -1.13 -7.82
CA THR A 51 3.47 -0.94 -7.17
C THR A 51 4.63 -0.99 -8.19
N MET A 52 4.58 -1.90 -9.16
CA MET A 52 5.54 -1.95 -10.28
C MET A 52 5.53 -0.63 -11.07
N ARG A 53 4.35 -0.10 -11.39
CA ARG A 53 4.20 1.16 -12.13
C ARG A 53 4.69 2.34 -11.31
N ALA A 54 4.39 2.39 -10.01
CA ALA A 54 4.89 3.41 -9.09
C ALA A 54 6.43 3.45 -9.07
N ALA A 55 7.09 2.28 -8.96
CA ALA A 55 8.55 2.19 -9.01
C ALA A 55 9.12 2.67 -10.36
N ARG A 56 8.46 2.34 -11.48
CA ARG A 56 8.89 2.77 -12.80
C ARG A 56 8.73 4.28 -12.99
N ILE A 57 7.63 4.86 -12.52
CA ILE A 57 7.38 6.31 -12.52
C ILE A 57 8.45 7.03 -11.67
N ALA A 58 8.72 6.53 -10.47
CA ALA A 58 9.71 7.12 -9.58
C ALA A 58 11.13 7.13 -10.18
N ARG A 59 11.53 6.03 -10.82
CA ARG A 59 12.83 5.94 -11.52
C ARG A 59 12.91 6.90 -12.70
N ALA A 60 11.85 6.99 -13.51
CA ALA A 60 11.81 7.89 -14.66
C ALA A 60 11.84 9.36 -14.23
N TYR A 61 11.13 9.71 -13.15
CA TYR A 61 11.11 11.07 -12.60
C TYR A 61 12.43 11.50 -12.02
N SER A 62 13.05 10.64 -11.19
CA SER A 62 14.27 10.99 -10.43
C SER A 62 15.57 10.70 -11.19
N ASN A 63 15.52 9.92 -12.26
CA ASN A 63 16.67 9.33 -12.96
C ASN A 63 17.61 8.53 -12.03
N ARG A 64 17.06 7.97 -10.93
CA ARG A 64 17.74 7.09 -9.97
C ARG A 64 17.27 5.65 -10.11
N LYS A 65 18.05 4.68 -9.61
CA LYS A 65 17.82 3.25 -9.92
C LYS A 65 17.19 2.46 -8.78
N LYS A 66 17.60 2.77 -7.53
CA LYS A 66 17.24 1.96 -6.35
C LYS A 66 15.83 2.28 -5.83
N ILE A 67 15.18 1.26 -5.29
CA ILE A 67 13.92 1.37 -4.56
C ILE A 67 14.16 0.81 -3.16
N ALA A 68 13.74 1.53 -2.14
CA ALA A 68 13.75 1.03 -0.77
C ALA A 68 12.36 0.48 -0.39
N ILE A 69 12.37 -0.70 0.20
CA ILE A 69 11.20 -1.39 0.77
C ILE A 69 11.44 -1.64 2.25
N PHE A 70 10.39 -1.91 3.01
CA PHE A 70 10.55 -2.25 4.42
C PHE A 70 10.44 -3.76 4.66
N SER A 71 11.25 -4.25 5.61
CA SER A 71 11.18 -5.63 6.07
C SER A 71 9.75 -6.00 6.50
N GLY A 72 9.32 -7.19 6.15
CA GLY A 72 7.99 -7.70 6.45
C GLY A 72 6.87 -7.18 5.55
N SER A 73 7.13 -6.22 4.66
CA SER A 73 6.16 -5.68 3.72
C SER A 73 5.83 -6.64 2.58
N TRP A 74 4.65 -6.42 2.00
CA TRP A 74 4.22 -7.09 0.78
C TRP A 74 3.73 -6.08 -0.26
N HIS A 75 4.52 -5.86 -1.29
CA HIS A 75 4.22 -4.92 -2.38
C HIS A 75 3.90 -5.62 -3.72
N GLY A 76 3.50 -6.88 -3.66
CA GLY A 76 3.18 -7.70 -4.84
C GLY A 76 4.35 -8.54 -5.34
N GLY A 77 4.10 -9.31 -6.41
CA GLY A 77 5.00 -10.36 -6.92
C GLY A 77 6.04 -9.87 -7.93
N ASN A 78 6.30 -8.56 -8.06
CA ASN A 78 7.38 -8.06 -8.91
C ASN A 78 8.73 -8.30 -8.25
N GLU A 79 9.76 -8.60 -9.05
CA GLU A 79 11.11 -8.92 -8.59
C GLU A 79 11.72 -7.86 -7.67
N LEU A 80 11.34 -6.60 -7.80
CA LEU A 80 11.82 -5.50 -6.93
C LEU A 80 11.29 -5.57 -5.49
N PHE A 81 10.23 -6.33 -5.23
CA PHE A 81 9.51 -6.32 -3.97
C PHE A 81 9.55 -7.64 -3.21
N VAL A 82 10.27 -8.63 -3.73
CA VAL A 82 10.34 -9.97 -3.14
C VAL A 82 11.68 -10.17 -2.41
N TYR A 83 12.00 -9.20 -1.55
CA TYR A 83 13.20 -9.20 -0.72
C TYR A 83 12.85 -8.98 0.75
N ASP A 84 13.77 -9.42 1.61
CA ASP A 84 13.82 -9.07 3.04
C ASP A 84 15.28 -8.96 3.47
N HIS A 85 15.56 -8.61 4.71
CA HIS A 85 16.89 -8.74 5.29
C HIS A 85 16.99 -9.97 6.18
N ASP A 86 18.23 -10.40 6.45
CA ASP A 86 18.46 -11.41 7.47
C ASP A 86 18.19 -10.82 8.86
N TYR A 87 17.17 -11.35 9.53
CA TYR A 87 16.79 -10.93 10.88
C TYR A 87 17.86 -11.22 11.95
N TYR A 88 18.83 -12.06 11.62
CA TYR A 88 19.92 -12.45 12.53
C TYR A 88 21.21 -11.66 12.29
N SER A 89 21.29 -10.89 11.20
CA SER A 89 22.39 -10.00 10.91
C SER A 89 21.97 -8.53 11.10
N ASN A 90 22.97 -7.69 11.46
CA ASN A 90 22.75 -6.24 11.60
C ASN A 90 23.13 -5.46 10.34
N ASP A 91 23.38 -6.14 9.22
CA ASP A 91 23.88 -5.53 7.99
C ASP A 91 22.78 -5.06 7.03
N TYR A 92 21.52 -5.45 7.27
CA TYR A 92 20.35 -5.13 6.44
C TYR A 92 20.53 -5.43 4.94
N LEU A 93 21.32 -6.45 4.60
CA LEU A 93 21.52 -6.85 3.22
C LEU A 93 20.26 -7.50 2.66
N ALA A 94 19.88 -7.10 1.43
CA ALA A 94 18.71 -7.66 0.76
C ALA A 94 18.90 -9.15 0.46
N GLN A 95 17.97 -9.97 0.92
CA GLN A 95 17.90 -11.40 0.65
C GLN A 95 16.62 -11.75 -0.10
N HIS A 96 16.69 -12.72 -1.02
CA HIS A 96 15.53 -13.17 -1.79
C HIS A 96 14.48 -13.85 -0.89
N LYS A 97 13.21 -13.48 -1.06
CA LYS A 97 12.06 -14.20 -0.47
C LYS A 97 11.52 -15.31 -1.38
N SER A 98 11.97 -15.37 -2.63
CA SER A 98 11.48 -16.32 -3.62
C SER A 98 12.63 -16.82 -4.48
N ALA A 99 12.55 -18.07 -4.87
CA ALA A 99 13.39 -18.61 -5.94
C ALA A 99 12.98 -18.01 -7.31
N GLY A 100 13.88 -18.10 -8.29
CA GLY A 100 13.62 -17.69 -9.66
C GLY A 100 13.87 -16.20 -9.97
N ILE A 101 14.42 -15.45 -9.01
CA ILE A 101 14.80 -14.05 -9.21
C ILE A 101 16.29 -13.99 -9.50
N PRO A 102 16.73 -13.38 -10.63
CA PRO A 102 18.15 -13.19 -10.93
C PRO A 102 18.85 -12.34 -9.87
N ASP A 103 20.06 -12.70 -9.50
CA ASP A 103 20.83 -12.04 -8.43
C ASP A 103 21.06 -10.54 -8.66
N ASP A 104 21.17 -10.11 -9.91
CA ASP A 104 21.41 -8.72 -10.27
C ASP A 104 20.29 -7.78 -9.82
N PHE A 105 19.06 -8.28 -9.64
CA PHE A 105 17.94 -7.47 -9.18
C PHE A 105 18.15 -6.91 -7.77
N LYS A 106 18.83 -7.64 -6.89
CA LYS A 106 19.11 -7.19 -5.51
C LYS A 106 19.89 -5.88 -5.45
N ASN A 107 20.72 -5.58 -6.46
CA ASN A 107 21.50 -4.35 -6.53
C ASN A 107 20.61 -3.09 -6.66
N ASN A 108 19.35 -3.28 -7.03
CA ASN A 108 18.36 -2.22 -7.21
C ASN A 108 17.39 -2.09 -6.02
N VAL A 109 17.59 -2.87 -4.96
CA VAL A 109 16.68 -2.92 -3.80
C VAL A 109 17.46 -2.63 -2.53
N ILE A 110 16.87 -1.80 -1.66
CA ILE A 110 17.34 -1.58 -0.30
C ILE A 110 16.23 -2.07 0.63
N VAL A 111 16.57 -2.92 1.57
CA VAL A 111 15.62 -3.35 2.61
C VAL A 111 15.87 -2.55 3.87
N LEU A 112 14.84 -1.87 4.35
CA LEU A 112 14.87 -1.01 5.53
C LEU A 112 14.20 -1.72 6.72
N PRO A 113 14.70 -1.55 7.94
CA PRO A 113 14.00 -2.02 9.14
C PRO A 113 12.71 -1.20 9.34
N TYR A 114 11.59 -1.91 9.56
CA TYR A 114 10.27 -1.28 9.75
C TYR A 114 10.13 -0.70 11.15
N ASN A 115 9.68 0.56 11.24
CA ASN A 115 9.51 1.30 12.49
C ASN A 115 10.79 1.36 13.35
N HIS A 116 11.93 1.56 12.72
CA HIS A 116 13.25 1.64 13.38
C HIS A 116 14.09 2.79 12.82
N ASN A 117 14.84 3.47 13.67
CA ASN A 117 15.62 4.67 13.30
C ASN A 117 16.70 4.40 12.27
N ASP A 118 17.33 3.22 12.27
CA ASP A 118 18.35 2.83 11.29
C ASP A 118 17.87 2.97 9.85
N ALA A 119 16.54 2.91 9.63
CA ALA A 119 15.97 3.15 8.31
C ALA A 119 16.34 4.52 7.74
N PHE A 120 16.36 5.54 8.59
CA PHE A 120 16.68 6.91 8.17
C PHE A 120 18.15 7.07 7.78
N ASP A 121 19.06 6.39 8.47
CA ASP A 121 20.49 6.42 8.15
C ASP A 121 20.79 5.66 6.85
N LEU A 122 20.12 4.52 6.63
CA LEU A 122 20.20 3.77 5.38
C LEU A 122 19.67 4.58 4.19
N ILE A 123 18.59 5.35 4.37
CA ILE A 123 18.07 6.27 3.34
C ILE A 123 19.11 7.34 3.01
N ARG A 124 19.66 8.03 4.01
CA ARG A 124 20.71 9.07 3.82
C ARG A 124 21.94 8.52 3.12
N LYS A 125 22.38 7.32 3.52
CA LYS A 125 23.56 6.65 2.91
C LYS A 125 23.38 6.37 1.42
N ASN A 126 22.15 6.09 0.98
CA ASN A 126 21.84 5.71 -0.40
C ASN A 126 21.18 6.84 -1.22
N LYS A 127 21.12 8.05 -0.72
CA LYS A 127 20.31 9.15 -1.28
C LYS A 127 20.56 9.47 -2.76
N HIS A 128 21.78 9.26 -3.25
CA HIS A 128 22.15 9.58 -4.64
C HIS A 128 21.58 8.57 -5.66
N ASP A 129 21.33 7.32 -5.24
CA ASP A 129 20.83 6.25 -6.08
C ASP A 129 19.35 5.92 -5.83
N LEU A 130 18.79 6.39 -4.72
CA LEU A 130 17.47 6.02 -4.25
C LEU A 130 16.38 6.88 -4.91
N ALA A 131 15.59 6.26 -5.76
CA ALA A 131 14.48 6.90 -6.47
C ALA A 131 13.23 7.07 -5.58
N MET A 132 12.94 6.05 -4.77
CA MET A 132 11.70 5.99 -3.99
C MET A 132 11.87 5.10 -2.76
N VAL A 133 11.24 5.52 -1.68
CA VAL A 133 10.93 4.66 -0.53
C VAL A 133 9.45 4.29 -0.61
N ILE A 134 9.12 2.99 -0.61
CA ILE A 134 7.74 2.51 -0.55
C ILE A 134 7.47 1.84 0.80
N ILE A 135 6.36 2.18 1.41
CA ILE A 135 5.94 1.68 2.72
C ILE A 135 4.45 1.35 2.74
N GLU A 136 4.09 0.22 3.36
CA GLU A 136 2.74 0.05 3.91
C GLU A 136 2.67 0.88 5.21
N PRO A 137 1.88 1.97 5.28
CA PRO A 137 1.84 2.82 6.49
C PRO A 137 1.41 2.07 7.75
N SER A 138 0.63 1.01 7.57
CA SER A 138 0.39 -0.04 8.56
C SER A 138 0.42 -1.37 7.83
N GLN A 139 1.39 -2.23 8.13
CA GLN A 139 1.59 -3.49 7.42
C GLN A 139 0.40 -4.43 7.59
N GLY A 140 -0.10 -5.00 6.49
CA GLY A 140 -1.15 -6.02 6.55
C GLY A 140 -0.73 -7.28 7.31
N SER A 141 0.56 -7.57 7.35
CA SER A 141 1.15 -8.70 8.09
C SER A 141 1.36 -8.40 9.58
N ASN A 142 1.49 -7.14 9.96
CA ASN A 142 1.70 -6.67 11.32
C ASN A 142 1.00 -5.31 11.50
N PRO A 143 -0.35 -5.27 11.52
CA PRO A 143 -1.10 -4.03 11.59
C PRO A 143 -0.88 -3.32 12.92
N ARG A 144 -0.51 -2.02 12.85
CA ARG A 144 -0.13 -1.17 13.98
C ARG A 144 -0.79 0.20 13.86
N ASP A 145 -1.04 0.83 15.01
CA ASP A 145 -1.59 2.19 15.14
C ASP A 145 -0.56 3.23 15.64
N ASP A 146 0.66 2.80 15.98
CA ASP A 146 1.74 3.62 16.55
C ASP A 146 2.77 4.12 15.50
N MET A 147 2.36 4.29 14.24
CA MET A 147 3.28 4.63 13.15
C MET A 147 3.47 6.13 12.90
N LEU A 148 2.73 7.00 13.58
CA LEU A 148 2.66 8.43 13.25
C LEU A 148 4.03 9.12 13.25
N ASP A 149 4.80 8.96 14.32
CA ASP A 149 6.09 9.63 14.45
C ASP A 149 7.12 9.09 13.44
N PHE A 150 7.12 7.77 13.23
CA PHE A 150 7.97 7.16 12.21
C PHE A 150 7.64 7.67 10.80
N LEU A 151 6.37 7.75 10.45
CA LEU A 151 5.94 8.24 9.13
C LEU A 151 6.25 9.72 8.92
N LYS A 152 6.13 10.56 9.95
CA LYS A 152 6.53 11.97 9.91
C LYS A 152 8.05 12.11 9.68
N ASN A 153 8.86 11.36 10.42
CA ASN A 153 10.31 11.36 10.25
C ASN A 153 10.72 10.80 8.89
N LEU A 154 10.01 9.77 8.39
CA LEU A 154 10.23 9.22 7.07
C LEU A 154 9.93 10.26 5.98
N ARG A 155 8.83 11.02 6.12
CA ARG A 155 8.52 12.13 5.20
C ARG A 155 9.66 13.16 5.21
N ASN A 156 10.08 13.61 6.39
CA ASN A 156 11.15 14.61 6.50
C ASN A 156 12.44 14.13 5.85
N VAL A 157 12.90 12.91 6.15
CA VAL A 157 14.16 12.40 5.59
C VAL A 157 14.10 12.21 4.07
N THR A 158 12.92 11.87 3.54
CA THR A 158 12.74 11.75 2.08
C THR A 158 12.69 13.12 1.40
N ASP A 159 12.04 14.11 2.00
CA ASP A 159 12.02 15.49 1.50
C ASP A 159 13.40 16.12 1.50
N ASP A 160 14.16 16.00 2.61
CA ASP A 160 15.51 16.55 2.76
C ASP A 160 16.53 15.99 1.74
N ASN A 161 16.22 14.84 1.12
CA ASN A 161 17.12 14.16 0.19
C ASN A 161 16.55 14.01 -1.24
N ASP A 162 15.46 14.71 -1.57
CA ASP A 162 14.78 14.63 -2.87
C ASP A 162 14.44 13.19 -3.29
N ILE A 163 13.97 12.37 -2.34
CA ILE A 163 13.54 10.99 -2.56
C ILE A 163 12.03 10.93 -2.53
N LEU A 164 11.42 10.23 -3.48
CA LEU A 164 9.98 10.09 -3.48
C LEU A 164 9.51 9.14 -2.36
N LEU A 165 8.48 9.55 -1.63
CA LEU A 165 7.77 8.70 -0.69
C LEU A 165 6.53 8.12 -1.35
N CYS A 166 6.40 6.81 -1.35
CA CYS A 166 5.22 6.10 -1.83
C CYS A 166 4.52 5.38 -0.67
N PHE A 167 3.23 5.66 -0.48
CA PHE A 167 2.40 4.86 0.40
C PHE A 167 1.74 3.72 -0.38
N ASP A 168 2.01 2.50 0.02
CA ASP A 168 1.26 1.34 -0.44
C ASP A 168 -0.01 1.20 0.43
N GLU A 169 -1.08 1.75 -0.09
CA GLU A 169 -2.40 1.74 0.54
C GLU A 169 -3.33 0.66 -0.08
N ILE A 170 -2.76 -0.39 -0.65
CA ILE A 170 -3.56 -1.46 -1.27
C ILE A 170 -4.45 -2.16 -0.23
N ILE A 171 -4.00 -2.24 1.03
CA ILE A 171 -4.80 -2.80 2.13
C ILE A 171 -5.52 -1.68 2.91
N THR A 172 -4.82 -0.63 3.26
CA THR A 172 -5.27 0.43 4.18
C THR A 172 -6.16 1.46 3.52
N GLY A 173 -6.00 1.70 2.21
CA GLY A 173 -6.78 2.67 1.45
C GLY A 173 -8.28 2.35 1.46
N PHE A 174 -9.09 3.36 1.74
CA PHE A 174 -10.55 3.23 1.87
C PHE A 174 -11.00 2.22 2.95
N ARG A 175 -10.07 1.77 3.81
CA ARG A 175 -10.33 0.79 4.85
C ARG A 175 -10.31 1.39 6.25
N VAL A 176 -9.24 2.06 6.64
CA VAL A 176 -9.06 2.66 7.99
C VAL A 176 -9.75 4.01 8.11
N ALA A 177 -9.79 4.76 7.01
CA ALA A 177 -10.52 6.01 6.81
C ALA A 177 -10.87 6.13 5.32
N LEU A 178 -11.65 7.15 4.92
CA LEU A 178 -11.98 7.39 3.51
C LEU A 178 -10.72 7.66 2.68
N GLY A 179 -9.80 8.47 3.20
CA GLY A 179 -8.50 8.74 2.60
C GLY A 179 -7.39 7.79 3.04
N GLY A 180 -7.73 6.62 3.62
CA GLY A 180 -6.76 5.63 4.07
C GLY A 180 -5.86 6.12 5.20
N CYS A 181 -4.62 5.65 5.22
CA CYS A 181 -3.59 6.06 6.19
C CYS A 181 -3.10 7.49 5.94
N ILE A 182 -3.21 8.02 4.72
CA ILE A 182 -2.93 9.44 4.45
C ILE A 182 -3.82 10.32 5.32
N GLU A 183 -5.12 10.06 5.34
CA GLU A 183 -6.07 10.78 6.21
C GLU A 183 -5.84 10.45 7.69
N TYR A 184 -5.63 9.19 8.01
CA TYR A 184 -5.52 8.71 9.39
C TYR A 184 -4.30 9.29 10.12
N TYR A 185 -3.14 9.33 9.47
CA TYR A 185 -1.90 9.84 10.06
C TYR A 185 -1.59 11.30 9.67
N GLY A 186 -2.24 11.86 8.68
CA GLY A 186 -1.97 13.22 8.20
C GLY A 186 -0.59 13.38 7.53
N VAL A 187 0.01 12.29 7.05
CA VAL A 187 1.30 12.31 6.34
C VAL A 187 1.07 12.12 4.85
N ILE A 188 1.59 13.04 4.05
CA ILE A 188 1.32 13.12 2.60
C ILE A 188 2.49 12.50 1.81
N PRO A 189 2.28 11.42 1.07
CA PRO A 189 3.29 10.86 0.15
C PRO A 189 3.30 11.62 -1.19
N ASP A 190 4.29 11.33 -2.03
CA ASP A 190 4.36 11.81 -3.42
C ASP A 190 3.56 10.93 -4.38
N ILE A 191 3.55 9.63 -4.09
CA ILE A 191 2.81 8.59 -4.84
C ILE A 191 2.04 7.74 -3.84
N VAL A 192 0.87 7.26 -4.25
CA VAL A 192 0.09 6.28 -3.49
C VAL A 192 -0.44 5.20 -4.42
N THR A 193 -0.48 3.96 -3.92
CA THR A 193 -1.08 2.84 -4.64
C THR A 193 -2.31 2.32 -3.91
N TYR A 194 -3.39 2.02 -4.66
CA TYR A 194 -4.62 1.46 -4.14
C TYR A 194 -5.01 0.17 -4.84
N GLY A 195 -5.83 -0.63 -4.19
CA GLY A 195 -6.38 -1.87 -4.71
C GLY A 195 -7.43 -2.46 -3.77
N LYS A 196 -7.65 -3.75 -3.83
CA LYS A 196 -8.54 -4.50 -2.93
C LYS A 196 -9.90 -3.81 -2.68
N THR A 197 -10.05 -3.10 -1.56
CA THR A 197 -11.31 -2.48 -1.11
C THR A 197 -11.95 -1.62 -2.20
N ILE A 198 -11.17 -0.79 -2.89
CA ILE A 198 -11.69 0.13 -3.92
C ILE A 198 -12.34 -0.60 -5.10
N GLY A 199 -11.94 -1.84 -5.39
CA GLY A 199 -12.50 -2.65 -6.48
C GLY A 199 -13.87 -3.24 -6.18
N ALA A 200 -14.36 -3.14 -4.94
CA ALA A 200 -15.62 -3.73 -4.52
C ALA A 200 -15.75 -5.23 -4.85
N GLY A 201 -14.65 -5.98 -4.76
CA GLY A 201 -14.56 -7.41 -5.09
C GLY A 201 -14.05 -7.72 -6.50
N LEU A 202 -13.88 -6.73 -7.36
CA LEU A 202 -13.31 -6.90 -8.70
C LEU A 202 -11.83 -6.49 -8.77
N PRO A 203 -11.06 -7.03 -9.75
CA PRO A 203 -9.66 -6.73 -9.92
C PRO A 203 -9.42 -5.25 -10.24
N ILE A 204 -8.55 -4.60 -9.47
CA ILE A 204 -8.12 -3.22 -9.66
C ILE A 204 -6.77 -2.98 -9.02
N GLY A 205 -5.99 -2.12 -9.65
CA GLY A 205 -4.87 -1.41 -9.07
C GLY A 205 -4.93 0.05 -9.50
N VAL A 206 -4.45 0.93 -8.66
CA VAL A 206 -4.41 2.37 -8.91
C VAL A 206 -3.05 2.90 -8.51
N VAL A 207 -2.45 3.72 -9.35
CA VAL A 207 -1.33 4.59 -8.98
C VAL A 207 -1.83 6.01 -9.04
N ALA A 208 -1.64 6.77 -7.97
CA ALA A 208 -2.06 8.14 -7.91
C ALA A 208 -0.98 9.00 -7.24
N GLY A 209 -0.95 10.28 -7.54
CA GLY A 209 0.07 11.17 -6.98
C GLY A 209 0.00 12.58 -7.54
N LYS A 210 1.02 13.37 -7.21
CA LYS A 210 1.15 14.75 -7.67
C LYS A 210 1.45 14.81 -9.17
N SER A 211 0.82 15.70 -9.90
CA SER A 211 1.01 15.89 -11.35
C SER A 211 2.47 16.01 -11.75
N LYS A 212 3.29 16.69 -10.94
CA LYS A 212 4.73 16.83 -11.19
C LYS A 212 5.45 15.49 -11.31
N VAL A 213 5.16 14.54 -10.42
CA VAL A 213 5.76 13.20 -10.42
C VAL A 213 5.14 12.33 -11.51
N MET A 214 3.83 12.40 -11.65
CA MET A 214 3.07 11.63 -12.64
C MET A 214 3.32 12.11 -14.09
N ALA A 215 3.92 13.27 -14.29
CA ALA A 215 4.34 13.78 -15.60
C ALA A 215 5.29 12.83 -16.36
N ALA A 216 6.00 11.96 -15.66
CA ALA A 216 6.86 10.93 -16.26
C ALA A 216 6.11 9.96 -17.21
N ILE A 217 4.78 9.90 -17.13
CA ILE A 217 3.95 9.10 -18.05
C ILE A 217 3.52 9.85 -19.31
N ASN A 218 3.76 11.16 -19.37
CA ASN A 218 3.27 12.02 -20.44
C ASN A 218 4.31 12.18 -21.55
N SER A 219 3.97 11.75 -22.78
CA SER A 219 4.85 11.86 -23.96
C SER A 219 5.20 13.31 -24.34
N ASN A 220 4.39 14.27 -23.94
CA ASN A 220 4.66 15.69 -24.18
C ASN A 220 5.65 16.30 -23.18
N GLN A 221 5.91 15.61 -22.07
CA GLN A 221 6.76 16.09 -20.98
C GLN A 221 8.00 15.21 -20.74
N SER A 222 8.05 14.03 -21.32
CA SER A 222 9.19 13.10 -21.22
C SER A 222 9.63 12.63 -22.60
N LYS A 223 10.96 12.64 -22.85
CA LYS A 223 11.54 12.15 -24.10
C LYS A 223 11.20 10.67 -24.35
N ILE A 224 11.17 9.87 -23.30
CA ILE A 224 10.73 8.48 -23.30
C ILE A 224 9.77 8.32 -22.12
N PRO A 225 8.45 8.35 -22.35
CA PRO A 225 7.47 8.24 -21.28
C PRO A 225 7.41 6.83 -20.71
N VAL A 226 7.00 6.72 -19.45
CA VAL A 226 6.71 5.42 -18.82
C VAL A 226 5.51 4.80 -19.52
N PHE A 227 5.72 3.64 -20.14
CA PHE A 227 4.64 2.89 -20.79
C PHE A 227 3.72 2.21 -19.75
N LEU A 228 2.43 2.46 -19.85
CA LEU A 228 1.40 2.00 -18.90
C LEU A 228 0.30 1.18 -19.63
N GLY A 229 0.68 0.26 -20.50
CA GLY A 229 -0.25 -0.60 -21.23
C GLY A 229 -0.94 -1.65 -20.35
N GLY A 230 -2.08 -2.14 -20.80
CA GLY A 230 -2.83 -3.24 -20.19
C GLY A 230 -4.27 -3.29 -20.68
N THR A 231 -4.63 -4.37 -21.39
CA THR A 231 -5.94 -4.54 -22.06
C THR A 231 -7.13 -4.33 -21.11
N PHE A 232 -7.02 -4.80 -19.87
CA PHE A 232 -8.11 -4.73 -18.89
C PHE A 232 -7.98 -3.54 -17.94
N SER A 233 -6.97 -2.69 -18.09
CA SER A 233 -6.82 -1.49 -17.26
C SER A 233 -8.03 -0.58 -17.42
N ALA A 234 -8.62 -0.14 -16.31
CA ALA A 234 -9.83 0.68 -16.28
C ALA A 234 -11.04 0.06 -17.01
N ASN A 235 -11.16 -1.29 -16.96
CA ASN A 235 -12.31 -1.93 -17.61
C ASN A 235 -13.63 -1.40 -17.02
N PRO A 236 -14.68 -1.25 -17.86
CA PRO A 236 -15.91 -0.58 -17.44
C PRO A 236 -16.66 -1.29 -16.33
N LEU A 237 -16.51 -2.62 -16.20
CA LEU A 237 -17.16 -3.37 -15.13
C LEU A 237 -16.58 -2.98 -13.75
N THR A 238 -15.27 -3.03 -13.61
CA THR A 238 -14.59 -2.61 -12.37
C THR A 238 -14.79 -1.12 -12.10
N MET A 239 -14.67 -0.26 -13.12
CA MET A 239 -14.87 1.19 -12.94
C MET A 239 -16.31 1.51 -12.47
N SER A 240 -17.32 0.81 -12.98
CA SER A 240 -18.71 0.97 -12.54
C SER A 240 -18.92 0.60 -11.07
N THR A 241 -18.32 -0.51 -10.62
CA THR A 241 -18.41 -0.94 -9.21
C THR A 241 -17.62 -0.02 -8.28
N THR A 242 -16.41 0.34 -8.67
CA THR A 242 -15.57 1.29 -7.93
C THR A 242 -16.28 2.64 -7.76
N LYS A 243 -16.86 3.17 -8.83
CA LYS A 243 -17.68 4.41 -8.77
C LYS A 243 -18.81 4.28 -7.75
N THR A 244 -19.54 3.17 -7.81
CA THR A 244 -20.68 2.91 -6.92
C THR A 244 -20.23 2.83 -5.47
N LEU A 245 -19.13 2.12 -5.19
CA LEU A 245 -18.55 2.03 -3.85
C LEU A 245 -18.08 3.40 -3.34
N LEU A 246 -17.28 4.13 -4.12
CA LEU A 246 -16.74 5.42 -3.69
C LEU A 246 -17.84 6.44 -3.38
N LYS A 247 -18.86 6.53 -4.22
CA LYS A 247 -20.02 7.40 -3.95
C LYS A 247 -20.71 7.03 -2.63
N TYR A 248 -20.85 5.74 -2.33
CA TYR A 248 -21.43 5.26 -1.08
C TYR A 248 -20.55 5.61 0.11
N LEU A 249 -19.24 5.36 0.03
CA LEU A 249 -18.28 5.66 1.10
C LEU A 249 -18.19 7.17 1.39
N ILE A 250 -18.13 8.00 0.35
CA ILE A 250 -18.11 9.47 0.49
C ILE A 250 -19.36 9.96 1.20
N LYS A 251 -20.55 9.51 0.75
CA LYS A 251 -21.84 9.93 1.31
C LYS A 251 -21.99 9.55 2.78
N ASN A 252 -21.52 8.35 3.16
CA ASN A 252 -21.78 7.77 4.49
C ASN A 252 -20.51 7.72 5.36
N ARG A 253 -19.46 8.51 5.04
CA ARG A 253 -18.16 8.44 5.71
C ARG A 253 -18.24 8.61 7.24
N ASN A 254 -19.10 9.52 7.69
CA ASN A 254 -19.25 9.87 9.10
C ASN A 254 -19.95 8.77 9.94
N GLU A 255 -20.57 7.80 9.29
CA GLU A 255 -21.21 6.65 9.93
C GLU A 255 -20.34 5.39 9.81
N ILE A 256 -19.88 5.11 8.57
CA ILE A 256 -19.16 3.84 8.25
C ILE A 256 -17.86 3.72 9.03
N TYR A 257 -16.97 4.71 8.95
CA TYR A 257 -15.63 4.57 9.55
C TYR A 257 -15.64 4.58 11.07
N PRO A 258 -16.40 5.46 11.75
CA PRO A 258 -16.53 5.38 13.21
C PRO A 258 -17.13 4.05 13.67
N ASP A 259 -18.15 3.52 13.00
CA ASP A 259 -18.78 2.24 13.33
C ASP A 259 -17.82 1.06 13.11
N LEU A 260 -17.12 1.01 11.97
CA LEU A 260 -16.13 -0.02 11.69
C LEU A 260 -14.97 0.00 12.70
N ASN A 261 -14.44 1.17 13.01
CA ASN A 261 -13.34 1.31 13.96
C ASN A 261 -13.77 0.91 15.36
N LYS A 262 -14.95 1.35 15.82
CA LYS A 262 -15.53 0.94 17.09
C LYS A 262 -15.72 -0.57 17.22
N LYS A 263 -16.21 -1.22 16.15
CA LYS A 263 -16.34 -2.68 16.11
C LYS A 263 -14.98 -3.38 16.14
N GLY A 264 -13.98 -2.86 15.41
CA GLY A 264 -12.61 -3.35 15.46
C GLY A 264 -11.99 -3.26 16.84
N ASP A 265 -12.11 -2.12 17.50
CA ASP A 265 -11.60 -1.92 18.86
C ASP A 265 -12.32 -2.82 19.88
N TYR A 266 -13.62 -3.00 19.74
CA TYR A 266 -14.38 -3.93 20.58
C TYR A 266 -13.88 -5.37 20.44
N ILE A 267 -13.71 -5.87 19.19
CA ILE A 267 -13.19 -7.22 18.93
C ILE A 267 -11.77 -7.37 19.50
N LYS A 268 -10.88 -6.39 19.21
CA LYS A 268 -9.51 -6.39 19.70
C LYS A 268 -9.46 -6.47 21.24
N LYS A 269 -10.24 -5.62 21.91
CA LYS A 269 -10.30 -5.59 23.38
C LYS A 269 -10.87 -6.90 23.94
N SER A 270 -11.99 -7.38 23.42
CA SER A 270 -12.66 -8.58 23.94
C SER A 270 -11.79 -9.84 23.82
N ILE A 271 -11.15 -10.03 22.65
CA ILE A 271 -10.23 -11.15 22.44
C ILE A 271 -9.01 -11.04 23.35
N ASN A 272 -8.40 -9.88 23.47
CA ASN A 272 -7.22 -9.70 24.32
C ASN A 272 -7.55 -9.91 25.80
N THR A 273 -8.69 -9.42 26.27
CA THR A 273 -9.16 -9.68 27.65
C THR A 273 -9.34 -11.17 27.90
N PHE A 274 -10.06 -11.86 26.99
CA PHE A 274 -10.24 -13.31 27.10
C PHE A 274 -8.92 -14.09 27.10
N CYS A 275 -7.97 -13.72 26.23
CA CYS A 275 -6.65 -14.38 26.20
C CYS A 275 -5.87 -14.19 27.51
N ILE A 276 -5.90 -13.00 28.08
CA ILE A 276 -5.23 -12.70 29.36
C ILE A 276 -5.86 -13.49 30.49
N GLU A 277 -7.19 -13.48 30.64
CA GLU A 277 -7.93 -14.17 31.70
C GLU A 277 -7.74 -15.70 31.65
N ASN A 278 -7.50 -16.27 30.47
CA ASN A 278 -7.31 -17.70 30.26
C ASN A 278 -5.84 -18.11 30.07
N ASN A 279 -4.88 -17.19 30.30
CA ASN A 279 -3.44 -17.43 30.11
C ASN A 279 -3.08 -17.99 28.72
N LEU A 280 -3.77 -17.54 27.66
CA LEU A 280 -3.50 -17.95 26.31
C LEU A 280 -2.39 -17.09 25.68
N PRO A 281 -1.37 -17.69 25.02
CA PRO A 281 -0.30 -16.94 24.36
C PRO A 281 -0.77 -16.39 23.01
N LEU A 282 -1.87 -15.66 23.01
CA LEU A 282 -2.53 -15.09 21.85
C LEU A 282 -2.77 -13.60 22.05
N ARG A 283 -2.67 -12.83 20.98
CA ARG A 283 -2.98 -11.39 20.99
C ARG A 283 -3.62 -10.97 19.68
N MET A 284 -4.68 -10.18 19.77
CA MET A 284 -5.23 -9.45 18.62
C MET A 284 -4.53 -8.10 18.50
N ILE A 285 -3.89 -7.84 17.37
CA ILE A 285 -3.30 -6.54 17.01
C ILE A 285 -4.08 -5.90 15.88
N GLY A 286 -3.94 -4.60 15.69
CA GLY A 286 -4.58 -3.94 14.55
C GLY A 286 -4.88 -2.48 14.74
N ILE A 287 -5.31 -1.88 13.62
CA ILE A 287 -5.76 -0.50 13.48
C ILE A 287 -7.17 -0.49 12.92
N GLY A 288 -8.11 0.13 13.62
CA GLY A 288 -9.52 0.17 13.23
C GLY A 288 -10.06 -1.24 12.93
N SER A 289 -10.63 -1.43 11.75
CA SER A 289 -11.17 -2.74 11.32
C SER A 289 -10.15 -3.68 10.68
N MET A 290 -8.89 -3.28 10.59
CA MET A 290 -7.79 -4.12 10.10
C MET A 290 -7.13 -4.84 11.28
N LEU A 291 -7.55 -6.06 11.53
CA LEU A 291 -7.16 -6.86 12.70
C LEU A 291 -6.41 -8.11 12.29
N LYS A 292 -5.48 -8.55 13.16
CA LYS A 292 -4.77 -9.81 13.02
C LYS A 292 -4.59 -10.47 14.38
N LEU A 293 -4.90 -11.78 14.47
CA LEU A 293 -4.55 -12.61 15.61
C LEU A 293 -3.11 -13.10 15.44
N ILE A 294 -2.31 -12.96 16.49
CA ILE A 294 -0.93 -13.44 16.57
C ILE A 294 -0.76 -14.39 17.73
N PHE A 295 0.13 -15.39 17.56
CA PHE A 295 0.35 -16.45 18.51
C PHE A 295 1.55 -16.12 19.43
N THR A 296 1.42 -15.04 20.20
CA THR A 296 2.41 -14.62 21.20
C THR A 296 1.76 -13.74 22.25
N ASP A 297 2.28 -13.81 23.45
CA ASP A 297 1.95 -12.95 24.60
C ASP A 297 2.83 -11.69 24.68
N TYR A 298 3.88 -11.62 23.87
CA TYR A 298 4.78 -10.47 23.81
C TYR A 298 4.31 -9.41 22.81
N PRO A 299 4.70 -8.14 23.01
CA PRO A 299 4.55 -7.12 21.99
C PRO A 299 5.29 -7.53 20.71
N VAL A 300 4.58 -7.54 19.58
CA VAL A 300 5.18 -7.80 18.26
C VAL A 300 5.62 -6.47 17.67
N MET A 301 6.91 -6.20 17.71
CA MET A 301 7.50 -4.98 17.17
C MET A 301 7.94 -5.16 15.71
N SER A 302 8.29 -6.39 15.33
CA SER A 302 8.78 -6.75 14.00
C SER A 302 8.19 -8.07 13.51
N ARG A 303 8.38 -8.37 12.24
CA ARG A 303 8.04 -9.68 11.67
C ARG A 303 8.81 -10.82 12.35
N LYS A 304 10.07 -10.59 12.74
CA LYS A 304 10.89 -11.57 13.47
C LYS A 304 10.20 -12.03 14.76
N ASP A 305 9.65 -11.10 15.54
CA ASP A 305 8.97 -11.42 16.79
C ASP A 305 7.76 -12.32 16.58
N ARG A 306 7.07 -12.12 15.45
CA ARG A 306 5.91 -12.93 15.05
C ARG A 306 6.32 -14.31 14.54
N ASP A 307 7.23 -14.38 13.54
CA ASP A 307 7.52 -15.62 12.80
C ASP A 307 8.25 -16.65 13.65
N LEU A 308 9.07 -16.23 14.61
CA LEU A 308 9.79 -17.15 15.51
C LEU A 308 8.87 -18.02 16.39
N LYS A 309 7.60 -17.63 16.57
CA LYS A 309 6.65 -18.35 17.43
C LYS A 309 5.48 -18.97 16.67
N GLU A 310 5.06 -18.41 15.54
CA GLU A 310 4.05 -19.06 14.68
C GLU A 310 4.50 -20.45 14.21
N LEU A 311 5.79 -20.66 13.94
CA LEU A 311 6.37 -21.95 13.57
C LEU A 311 6.24 -23.05 14.66
N LYS A 312 6.09 -22.70 15.93
CA LYS A 312 5.94 -23.68 17.02
C LYS A 312 4.50 -24.16 17.22
N LEU A 313 3.51 -23.48 16.69
CA LEU A 313 2.07 -23.80 16.85
C LEU A 313 1.45 -24.48 15.63
N VAL A 314 2.10 -24.45 14.47
CA VAL A 314 1.64 -25.16 13.25
C VAL A 314 2.00 -26.65 13.23
N ILE A 315 2.67 -27.15 14.26
CA ILE A 315 3.10 -28.58 14.36
C ILE A 315 2.15 -29.42 15.25
N PHE A 316 0.91 -28.96 15.48
CA PHE A 316 -0.11 -29.76 16.16
C PHE A 316 -1.40 -29.86 15.37
#